data_962aa7a35cabe756a1fb0df5d5180411
#
_entry.id   962aa7a35cabe756a1fb0df5d5180411
#
_cell.length_a   1.000
_cell.length_b   1.000
_cell.length_c   1.000
_cell.angle_alpha   90.00
_cell.angle_beta   90.00
_cell.angle_gamma   90.00
#
_symmetry.space_group_name_H-M   'P 1'
#
loop_
_entity.id
_entity.type
_entity.pdbx_description
1 polymer ?
#
loop_
_entity_poly.entity_id
_entity_poly.type
_entity_poly.pdbx_seq_one_letter_code
_entity_poly.pdbx_strand_id
1 'polypeptide(L)'
;MKHPSSLFSALLTLFFLLGATSLPAGITHGPALGRPGSDTMSVWARTSESGTFHVTYGLGPQALDQTSEIAQTQLDHDNTGVVTLQGLTPAMRYYYRVVTPDGHQSEVGTFRTWPSAEWARNAEYNPKGLFNYKFEFACGNNPKPESSAGHPMATYQTLFDRKVADEVDFAILNGDWLYEEKRDYPVESWIRQMRIDDADVPGFVRQCPSVTGLWENYKTFWDRSPNLRDWHRRVPTFYTIDDHEIINDVFGTNTPGYRNRRPVFRDIAVRGWIDYLAWSNPQRHEVPAYFGKARLRAGIDLLEDFEADFTKMPWKDMANLHVHWGGQLAGVMDPEQPIESADPNFGVYRIEEVIDANTLRLDRPLPTTSVSSYSIGRRAYGSFEIANTEFFILDTRSHRDLHDIDNPSREDLSILGRQQMDWLLDGLTNSEAEFLFIVSSVNFMVPHIGSGGGVDKVDDIKKDDAWTVFLHDREKLIEHADSLGKQVFVLTGDLHNSFAIKITDRVWEFASGPHNSINHSPPLDEGNRPANGPFLYGPRPCEIKWSTYAMPDIPRLSRRFPQYCIVSVNNVFNQPRNLGAENRWVAWERPYVMFQFYNGLTGELNYVETIHAAEQVMKGLPVE
;
A
#
# COMPACT_ATOMS: atom_id res chain seq x y z
N MET A 1 -48.72 83.30 -9.85
CA MET A 1 -48.41 83.32 -8.41
C MET A 1 -47.85 81.92 -8.02
N LYS A 2 -46.64 81.92 -7.48
CA LYS A 2 -46.00 80.87 -6.73
C LYS A 2 -45.58 79.60 -7.50
N HIS A 3 -44.25 79.49 -7.73
CA HIS A 3 -43.47 78.27 -7.95
C HIS A 3 -43.55 77.33 -6.78
N PRO A 4 -43.29 76.03 -7.02
CA PRO A 4 -42.36 75.34 -6.13
C PRO A 4 -41.16 74.65 -6.84
N SER A 5 -40.13 74.68 -6.12
CA SER A 5 -38.78 74.21 -6.22
C SER A 5 -38.60 72.73 -6.54
N SER A 6 -37.67 72.49 -7.43
CA SER A 6 -37.08 71.15 -7.74
C SER A 6 -36.20 70.65 -6.59
N LEU A 7 -36.46 69.42 -6.15
CA LEU A 7 -35.55 68.64 -5.32
C LEU A 7 -34.88 67.52 -6.19
N PHE A 8 -33.57 67.66 -6.44
CA PHE A 8 -32.71 66.63 -6.98
C PHE A 8 -32.46 65.57 -5.91
N SER A 9 -32.95 64.35 -6.13
CA SER A 9 -32.54 63.18 -5.34
C SER A 9 -31.37 62.54 -5.99
N ALA A 10 -30.20 62.63 -5.38
CA ALA A 10 -29.03 61.86 -5.74
C ALA A 10 -29.16 60.45 -5.18
N LEU A 11 -29.36 59.47 -6.05
CA LEU A 11 -29.31 58.04 -5.72
C LEU A 11 -27.83 57.63 -5.64
N LEU A 12 -27.32 57.43 -4.41
CA LEU A 12 -26.00 56.86 -4.14
C LEU A 12 -26.10 55.34 -4.28
N THR A 13 -25.67 54.79 -5.41
CA THR A 13 -25.59 53.34 -5.62
C THR A 13 -24.36 52.81 -4.89
N LEU A 14 -24.57 52.23 -3.72
CA LEU A 14 -23.56 51.56 -2.95
C LEU A 14 -23.32 50.15 -3.59
N PHE A 15 -22.27 50.01 -4.36
CA PHE A 15 -21.78 48.69 -4.81
C PHE A 15 -21.18 47.97 -3.59
N PHE A 16 -21.94 47.08 -2.98
CA PHE A 16 -21.35 46.04 -2.14
C PHE A 16 -20.57 45.10 -3.03
N LEU A 17 -19.26 45.24 -3.08
CA LEU A 17 -18.36 44.17 -3.43
C LEU A 17 -18.51 43.07 -2.35
N LEU A 18 -19.42 42.13 -2.56
CA LEU A 18 -19.36 40.83 -1.90
C LEU A 18 -18.10 40.13 -2.42
N GLY A 19 -16.98 40.42 -1.78
CA GLY A 19 -15.83 39.53 -1.86
C GLY A 19 -16.31 38.17 -1.39
N ALA A 20 -16.26 37.16 -2.26
CA ALA A 20 -16.43 35.78 -1.86
C ALA A 20 -15.32 35.51 -0.83
N THR A 21 -15.65 35.62 0.45
CA THR A 21 -14.77 35.10 1.50
C THR A 21 -14.80 33.60 1.34
N SER A 22 -13.75 33.05 0.70
CA SER A 22 -13.50 31.62 0.79
C SER A 22 -13.55 31.25 2.26
N LEU A 23 -14.36 30.24 2.59
CA LEU A 23 -14.31 29.68 3.94
C LEU A 23 -12.89 29.14 4.14
N PRO A 24 -12.32 29.34 5.32
CA PRO A 24 -10.94 28.91 5.57
C PRO A 24 -10.79 27.40 5.36
N ALA A 25 -9.66 27.00 4.76
CA ALA A 25 -9.32 25.60 4.46
C ALA A 25 -9.16 24.80 5.75
N GLY A 26 -10.21 24.12 6.21
CA GLY A 26 -10.16 23.25 7.38
C GLY A 26 -9.48 21.91 7.09
N ILE A 27 -8.84 21.31 8.10
CA ILE A 27 -8.31 19.93 8.03
C ILE A 27 -9.51 18.98 8.08
N THR A 28 -9.66 18.12 7.06
CA THR A 28 -10.78 17.18 6.96
C THR A 28 -10.38 15.75 7.35
N HIS A 29 -9.20 15.29 6.94
CA HIS A 29 -8.69 13.95 7.22
C HIS A 29 -7.21 14.01 7.61
N GLY A 30 -6.75 13.04 8.38
CA GLY A 30 -5.41 13.02 8.98
C GLY A 30 -5.38 13.69 10.38
N PRO A 31 -4.17 13.95 10.92
CA PRO A 31 -2.87 13.65 10.31
C PRO A 31 -2.54 12.16 10.29
N ALA A 32 -1.73 11.76 9.31
CA ALA A 32 -1.13 10.45 9.24
C ALA A 32 0.39 10.54 9.12
N LEU A 33 1.09 9.54 9.66
CA LEU A 33 2.55 9.44 9.68
C LEU A 33 3.05 8.47 8.61
N GLY A 34 4.18 8.79 8.01
CA GLY A 34 4.85 7.92 7.04
C GLY A 34 6.31 8.29 6.82
N ARG A 35 7.02 7.50 6.02
CA ARG A 35 8.45 7.67 5.72
C ARG A 35 9.28 7.95 6.96
N PRO A 36 9.21 7.07 7.98
CA PRO A 36 9.99 7.23 9.18
C PRO A 36 11.49 7.10 8.89
N GLY A 37 12.29 7.86 9.61
CA GLY A 37 13.74 7.79 9.54
C GLY A 37 14.38 8.10 10.89
N SER A 38 15.71 8.12 10.94
CA SER A 38 16.43 8.50 12.15
C SER A 38 16.37 10.00 12.43
N ASP A 39 16.21 10.81 11.39
CA ASP A 39 16.17 12.27 11.46
C ASP A 39 14.99 12.88 10.68
N THR A 40 14.07 12.04 10.21
CA THR A 40 12.93 12.45 9.38
C THR A 40 11.63 11.79 9.80
N MET A 41 10.51 12.47 9.49
CA MET A 41 9.14 11.93 9.57
C MET A 41 8.25 12.70 8.62
N SER A 42 7.50 12.01 7.77
CA SER A 42 6.50 12.67 6.91
C SER A 42 5.13 12.68 7.56
N VAL A 43 4.41 13.77 7.33
CA VAL A 43 3.05 14.00 7.84
C VAL A 43 2.14 14.34 6.67
N TRP A 44 1.06 13.58 6.53
CA TRP A 44 0.01 13.77 5.55
C TRP A 44 -1.23 14.38 6.19
N ALA A 45 -1.92 15.23 5.43
CA ALA A 45 -3.25 15.71 5.77
C ALA A 45 -4.03 16.06 4.50
N ARG A 46 -5.36 16.10 4.62
CA ARG A 46 -6.29 16.57 3.60
C ARG A 46 -7.04 17.81 4.10
N THR A 47 -7.18 18.82 3.24
CA THR A 47 -7.93 20.03 3.52
C THR A 47 -9.27 20.07 2.78
N SER A 48 -10.20 20.93 3.23
CA SER A 48 -11.52 21.08 2.62
C SER A 48 -11.46 21.71 1.22
N GLU A 49 -10.42 22.46 0.93
CA GLU A 49 -10.16 23.14 -0.36
C GLU A 49 -8.65 23.21 -0.60
N SER A 50 -8.26 23.50 -1.84
CA SER A 50 -6.84 23.69 -2.19
C SER A 50 -6.23 24.83 -1.38
N GLY A 51 -5.04 24.60 -0.84
CA GLY A 51 -4.39 25.58 0.02
C GLY A 51 -3.07 25.05 0.57
N THR A 52 -2.79 25.40 1.80
CA THR A 52 -1.53 25.02 2.46
C THR A 52 -1.75 24.61 3.91
N PHE A 53 -0.82 23.84 4.43
CA PHE A 53 -0.67 23.62 5.86
C PHE A 53 0.81 23.52 6.24
N HIS A 54 1.09 23.63 7.53
CA HIS A 54 2.38 23.27 8.11
C HIS A 54 2.18 22.41 9.35
N VAL A 55 3.26 21.85 9.86
CA VAL A 55 3.26 21.05 11.10
C VAL A 55 4.02 21.80 12.17
N THR A 56 3.40 22.00 13.33
CA THR A 56 4.11 22.40 14.55
C THR A 56 4.46 21.15 15.35
N TYR A 57 5.70 21.06 15.85
CA TYR A 57 6.19 19.88 16.55
C TYR A 57 7.21 20.23 17.64
N GLY A 58 7.41 19.29 18.57
CA GLY A 58 8.34 19.48 19.69
C GLY A 58 8.41 18.27 20.61
N LEU A 59 9.14 18.39 21.72
CA LEU A 59 9.42 17.28 22.64
C LEU A 59 8.33 17.07 23.71
N GLY A 60 7.30 17.91 23.73
CA GLY A 60 6.18 17.77 24.65
C GLY A 60 4.85 18.15 24.01
N PRO A 61 3.72 17.58 24.46
CA PRO A 61 2.41 17.83 23.84
C PRO A 61 1.94 19.28 23.97
N GLN A 62 2.52 20.03 24.92
CA GLN A 62 2.24 21.46 25.14
C GLN A 62 3.40 22.38 24.67
N ALA A 63 4.50 21.80 24.16
CA ALA A 63 5.70 22.49 23.72
C ALA A 63 6.00 22.12 22.26
N LEU A 64 5.15 22.60 21.35
CA LEU A 64 5.29 22.44 19.90
C LEU A 64 5.93 23.71 19.34
N ASP A 65 7.22 23.88 19.60
CA ASP A 65 7.99 25.12 19.38
C ASP A 65 8.74 25.17 18.05
N GLN A 66 8.70 24.08 17.29
CA GLN A 66 9.29 23.97 15.96
C GLN A 66 8.18 23.97 14.90
N THR A 67 8.52 24.41 13.69
CA THR A 67 7.59 24.49 12.56
C THR A 67 8.25 23.91 11.31
N SER A 68 7.51 23.09 10.56
CA SER A 68 7.95 22.53 9.29
C SER A 68 7.92 23.53 8.13
N GLU A 69 8.46 23.13 6.99
CA GLU A 69 8.12 23.72 5.70
C GLU A 69 6.60 23.63 5.44
N ILE A 70 6.16 24.41 4.45
CA ILE A 70 4.75 24.48 4.06
C ILE A 70 4.44 23.38 3.05
N ALA A 71 3.42 22.55 3.34
CA ALA A 71 2.82 21.64 2.39
C ALA A 71 1.76 22.34 1.53
N GLN A 72 1.67 21.95 0.26
CA GLN A 72 0.63 22.35 -0.66
C GLN A 72 -0.43 21.24 -0.76
N THR A 73 -1.70 21.62 -0.80
CA THR A 73 -2.81 20.73 -1.11
C THR A 73 -3.45 21.17 -2.43
N GLN A 74 -3.68 20.21 -3.33
CA GLN A 74 -4.09 20.48 -4.70
C GLN A 74 -5.33 19.68 -5.08
N LEU A 75 -6.19 20.28 -5.87
CA LEU A 75 -7.48 19.73 -6.26
C LEU A 75 -7.36 18.43 -7.07
N ASP A 76 -6.32 18.30 -7.89
CA ASP A 76 -6.04 17.10 -8.68
C ASP A 76 -5.52 15.90 -7.85
N HIS A 77 -5.27 16.13 -6.55
CA HIS A 77 -4.97 15.13 -5.52
C HIS A 77 -6.05 15.10 -4.42
N ASP A 78 -7.28 15.50 -4.71
CA ASP A 78 -8.39 15.60 -3.74
C ASP A 78 -8.03 16.43 -2.50
N ASN A 79 -7.24 17.48 -2.66
CA ASN A 79 -6.74 18.36 -1.61
C ASN A 79 -5.91 17.66 -0.52
N THR A 80 -5.21 16.59 -0.87
CA THR A 80 -4.20 15.97 0.00
C THR A 80 -2.85 16.67 -0.12
N GLY A 81 -2.03 16.56 0.92
CA GLY A 81 -0.66 17.09 0.93
C GLY A 81 0.22 16.38 1.95
N VAL A 82 1.53 16.44 1.73
CA VAL A 82 2.54 15.82 2.59
C VAL A 82 3.66 16.82 2.88
N VAL A 83 4.12 16.87 4.12
CA VAL A 83 5.34 17.56 4.51
C VAL A 83 6.28 16.63 5.24
N THR A 84 7.57 16.73 4.99
CA THR A 84 8.59 15.94 5.68
C THR A 84 9.30 16.81 6.70
N LEU A 85 9.20 16.45 7.98
CA LEU A 85 10.02 17.00 9.06
C LEU A 85 11.44 16.48 8.89
N GLN A 86 12.44 17.35 9.04
CA GLN A 86 13.86 17.04 8.84
C GLN A 86 14.68 17.54 10.02
N GLY A 87 15.90 17.00 10.18
CA GLY A 87 16.82 17.40 11.24
C GLY A 87 16.35 16.99 12.64
N LEU A 88 15.54 15.95 12.71
CA LEU A 88 15.08 15.40 13.99
C LEU A 88 16.22 14.66 14.71
N THR A 89 16.15 14.57 16.02
CA THR A 89 17.11 13.80 16.81
C THR A 89 16.76 12.31 16.76
N PRO A 90 17.73 11.41 16.49
CA PRO A 90 17.51 9.97 16.50
C PRO A 90 17.01 9.43 17.85
N ALA A 91 16.21 8.37 17.81
CA ALA A 91 15.64 7.68 18.97
C ALA A 91 14.81 8.59 19.91
N MET A 92 14.29 9.70 19.42
CA MET A 92 13.57 10.70 20.20
C MET A 92 12.06 10.66 19.95
N ARG A 93 11.26 10.83 21.00
CA ARG A 93 9.81 10.98 20.88
C ARG A 93 9.45 12.43 20.64
N TYR A 94 8.63 12.67 19.61
CA TYR A 94 8.08 13.96 19.24
C TYR A 94 6.56 13.96 19.36
N TYR A 95 6.01 15.17 19.58
CA TYR A 95 4.59 15.48 19.49
C TYR A 95 4.40 16.48 18.36
N TYR A 96 3.27 16.43 17.67
CA TYR A 96 3.03 17.25 16.50
C TYR A 96 1.54 17.51 16.27
N ARG A 97 1.24 18.55 15.51
CA ARG A 97 -0.09 18.82 14.94
C ARG A 97 0.04 19.51 13.59
N VAL A 98 -0.97 19.33 12.76
CA VAL A 98 -1.14 20.06 11.49
C VAL A 98 -1.87 21.37 11.78
N VAL A 99 -1.43 22.46 11.14
CA VAL A 99 -1.98 23.80 11.29
C VAL A 99 -2.19 24.41 9.92
N THR A 100 -3.38 24.93 9.64
CA THR A 100 -3.70 25.69 8.42
C THR A 100 -3.47 27.20 8.62
N PRO A 101 -3.33 28.00 7.55
CA PRO A 101 -3.04 29.43 7.65
C PRO A 101 -4.07 30.24 8.45
N ASP A 102 -5.32 29.81 8.46
CA ASP A 102 -6.42 30.40 9.20
C ASP A 102 -6.50 29.95 10.68
N GLY A 103 -5.56 29.09 11.11
CA GLY A 103 -5.41 28.67 12.49
C GLY A 103 -6.20 27.42 12.88
N HIS A 104 -6.84 26.70 11.94
CA HIS A 104 -7.38 25.37 12.24
C HIS A 104 -6.26 24.40 12.59
N GLN A 105 -6.48 23.57 13.60
CA GLN A 105 -5.47 22.64 14.12
C GLN A 105 -6.05 21.23 14.21
N SER A 106 -5.23 20.25 13.86
CA SER A 106 -5.54 18.85 14.15
C SER A 106 -5.38 18.53 15.64
N GLU A 107 -5.85 17.36 16.04
CA GLU A 107 -5.44 16.77 17.32
C GLU A 107 -3.92 16.55 17.35
N VAL A 108 -3.36 16.52 18.57
CA VAL A 108 -1.93 16.25 18.77
C VAL A 108 -1.66 14.77 18.52
N GLY A 109 -0.75 14.49 17.61
CA GLY A 109 -0.16 13.18 17.38
C GLY A 109 1.19 13.03 18.09
N THR A 110 1.73 11.81 18.03
CA THR A 110 3.08 11.51 18.55
C THR A 110 3.76 10.49 17.66
N PHE A 111 5.08 10.56 17.55
CA PHE A 111 5.90 9.57 16.89
C PHE A 111 7.27 9.45 17.57
N ARG A 112 8.02 8.41 17.21
CA ARG A 112 9.43 8.27 17.56
C ARG A 112 10.27 8.14 16.29
N THR A 113 11.39 8.89 16.23
CA THR A 113 12.40 8.70 15.20
C THR A 113 13.14 7.38 15.44
N TRP A 114 13.59 6.75 14.36
CA TRP A 114 14.43 5.57 14.47
C TRP A 114 15.77 5.90 15.13
N PRO A 115 16.43 4.97 15.83
CA PRO A 115 17.84 5.10 16.12
C PRO A 115 18.67 5.21 14.84
N SER A 116 19.84 5.84 14.91
CA SER A 116 20.81 5.80 13.82
C SER A 116 21.97 4.87 14.17
N ALA A 117 22.67 4.38 13.14
CA ALA A 117 23.87 3.58 13.36
C ALA A 117 24.94 4.37 14.15
N GLU A 118 25.06 5.66 13.89
CA GLU A 118 25.99 6.54 14.62
C GLU A 118 25.60 6.65 16.10
N TRP A 119 24.31 6.85 16.41
CA TRP A 119 23.78 6.93 17.75
C TRP A 119 24.00 5.63 18.54
N ALA A 120 23.82 4.45 17.90
CA ALA A 120 23.96 3.14 18.55
C ALA A 120 25.39 2.60 18.57
N ARG A 121 26.32 3.20 17.82
CA ARG A 121 27.67 2.67 17.63
C ARG A 121 28.50 2.66 18.91
N ASN A 122 29.17 1.55 19.14
CA ASN A 122 30.24 1.39 20.11
C ASN A 122 31.39 0.62 19.45
N ALA A 123 32.61 1.18 19.46
CA ALA A 123 33.74 0.61 18.73
C ALA A 123 34.12 -0.82 19.16
N GLU A 124 33.88 -1.17 20.43
CA GLU A 124 34.25 -2.46 21.02
C GLU A 124 33.11 -3.49 20.96
N TYR A 125 31.87 -3.05 21.27
CA TYR A 125 30.75 -3.96 21.49
C TYR A 125 29.66 -3.90 20.44
N ASN A 126 29.63 -2.86 19.62
CA ASN A 126 28.67 -2.66 18.54
C ASN A 126 29.24 -1.82 17.40
N PRO A 127 30.30 -2.28 16.73
CA PRO A 127 31.01 -1.47 15.73
C PRO A 127 30.15 -1.14 14.51
N LYS A 128 29.14 -1.96 14.19
CA LYS A 128 28.18 -1.70 13.09
C LYS A 128 27.10 -0.68 13.48
N GLY A 129 26.93 -0.35 14.76
CA GLY A 129 25.88 0.56 15.22
C GLY A 129 24.47 -0.06 15.11
N LEU A 130 24.35 -1.35 15.33
CA LEU A 130 23.07 -2.05 15.29
C LEU A 130 22.16 -1.64 16.46
N PHE A 131 20.86 -1.69 16.26
CA PHE A 131 19.85 -1.42 17.25
C PHE A 131 18.64 -2.34 17.09
N ASN A 132 17.85 -2.49 18.14
CA ASN A 132 16.60 -3.23 18.11
C ASN A 132 15.47 -2.33 17.64
N TYR A 133 14.52 -2.90 16.92
CA TYR A 133 13.28 -2.24 16.54
C TYR A 133 12.14 -3.25 16.45
N LYS A 134 10.92 -2.75 16.41
CA LYS A 134 9.70 -3.56 16.29
C LYS A 134 8.80 -2.97 15.21
N PHE A 135 8.12 -3.83 14.51
CA PHE A 135 7.03 -3.41 13.63
C PHE A 135 5.82 -4.34 13.78
N GLU A 136 4.68 -3.82 13.41
CA GLU A 136 3.43 -4.58 13.32
C GLU A 136 3.12 -4.83 11.86
N PHE A 137 2.58 -6.01 11.50
CA PHE A 137 2.02 -6.22 10.18
C PHE A 137 0.75 -7.05 10.20
N ALA A 138 -0.19 -6.69 9.33
CA ALA A 138 -1.40 -7.43 9.02
C ALA A 138 -2.07 -6.90 7.75
N CYS A 139 -3.13 -7.60 7.28
CA CYS A 139 -3.98 -7.20 6.16
C CYS A 139 -5.45 -7.12 6.59
N GLY A 140 -6.34 -6.73 5.67
CA GLY A 140 -7.77 -6.90 5.76
C GLY A 140 -8.49 -6.02 6.79
N ASN A 141 -8.77 -4.75 6.44
CA ASN A 141 -9.45 -3.76 7.29
C ASN A 141 -10.92 -3.57 6.91
N ASN A 142 -11.70 -4.65 6.74
CA ASN A 142 -13.11 -4.55 6.37
C ASN A 142 -13.95 -3.96 7.50
N PRO A 143 -14.58 -2.80 7.34
CA PRO A 143 -15.36 -2.16 8.40
C PRO A 143 -16.82 -2.65 8.48
N LYS A 144 -17.28 -3.48 7.54
CA LYS A 144 -18.68 -3.89 7.45
C LYS A 144 -19.06 -4.83 8.59
N PRO A 145 -20.08 -4.52 9.43
CA PRO A 145 -20.44 -5.36 10.57
C PRO A 145 -20.86 -6.77 10.19
N GLU A 146 -21.41 -6.96 8.99
CA GLU A 146 -21.86 -8.26 8.48
C GLU A 146 -20.71 -9.19 8.06
N SER A 147 -19.51 -8.65 7.83
CA SER A 147 -18.35 -9.40 7.35
C SER A 147 -17.07 -9.16 8.16
N SER A 148 -17.20 -8.58 9.36
CA SER A 148 -16.04 -8.24 10.20
C SER A 148 -16.43 -8.10 11.66
N ALA A 149 -15.53 -7.62 12.52
CA ALA A 149 -15.85 -7.16 13.87
C ALA A 149 -16.56 -5.78 13.88
N GLY A 150 -16.77 -5.19 12.71
CA GLY A 150 -17.47 -3.92 12.51
C GLY A 150 -16.65 -2.69 12.86
N HIS A 151 -17.34 -1.54 12.82
CA HIS A 151 -16.79 -0.30 13.36
C HIS A 151 -16.82 -0.32 14.89
N PRO A 152 -15.83 0.20 15.56
CA PRO A 152 -14.69 1.02 15.13
C PRO A 152 -13.40 0.24 14.85
N MET A 153 -13.43 -1.02 14.44
CA MET A 153 -12.28 -1.89 14.21
C MET A 153 -11.59 -2.28 15.54
N ALA A 154 -12.14 -3.32 16.18
CA ALA A 154 -11.77 -3.70 17.55
C ALA A 154 -10.29 -4.07 17.73
N THR A 155 -9.63 -4.60 16.70
CA THR A 155 -8.20 -4.93 16.76
C THR A 155 -7.34 -3.70 17.04
N TYR A 156 -7.64 -2.55 16.41
CA TYR A 156 -6.90 -1.32 16.71
C TYR A 156 -7.11 -0.84 18.15
N GLN A 157 -8.31 -1.02 18.71
CA GLN A 157 -8.53 -0.75 20.13
C GLN A 157 -7.64 -1.65 21.01
N THR A 158 -7.56 -2.94 20.69
CA THR A 158 -6.68 -3.89 21.39
C THR A 158 -5.21 -3.50 21.30
N LEU A 159 -4.75 -3.03 20.12
CA LEU A 159 -3.39 -2.52 19.91
C LEU A 159 -3.08 -1.32 20.84
N PHE A 160 -4.05 -0.41 21.06
CA PHE A 160 -3.90 0.70 22.01
C PHE A 160 -3.91 0.22 23.46
N ASP A 161 -4.85 -0.65 23.84
CA ASP A 161 -4.99 -1.16 25.20
C ASP A 161 -3.74 -1.94 25.62
N ARG A 162 -3.08 -2.62 24.69
CA ARG A 162 -1.80 -3.32 24.87
C ARG A 162 -0.57 -2.44 24.67
N LYS A 163 -0.75 -1.14 24.40
CA LYS A 163 0.31 -0.14 24.18
C LYS A 163 1.23 -0.46 22.98
N VAL A 164 0.77 -1.24 22.04
CA VAL A 164 1.55 -1.60 20.85
C VAL A 164 1.92 -0.36 20.04
N ALA A 165 1.00 0.61 19.91
CA ALA A 165 1.26 1.88 19.23
C ALA A 165 2.41 2.72 19.86
N ASP A 166 2.75 2.48 21.13
CA ASP A 166 3.88 3.13 21.81
C ASP A 166 5.20 2.37 21.67
N GLU A 167 5.14 1.09 21.27
CA GLU A 167 6.29 0.18 21.22
C GLU A 167 6.82 -0.07 19.81
N VAL A 168 5.96 -0.05 18.80
CA VAL A 168 6.38 -0.29 17.42
C VAL A 168 6.97 0.97 16.79
N ASP A 169 7.95 0.78 15.93
CA ASP A 169 8.64 1.85 15.21
C ASP A 169 7.94 2.18 13.88
N PHE A 170 7.21 1.22 13.32
CA PHE A 170 6.34 1.39 12.14
C PHE A 170 5.35 0.22 12.03
N ALA A 171 4.46 0.31 11.06
CA ALA A 171 3.57 -0.79 10.67
C ALA A 171 3.66 -1.06 9.16
N ILE A 172 3.24 -2.28 8.75
CA ILE A 172 3.02 -2.65 7.36
C ILE A 172 1.57 -3.12 7.24
N LEU A 173 0.73 -2.34 6.56
CA LEU A 173 -0.61 -2.78 6.20
C LEU A 173 -0.55 -3.43 4.81
N ASN A 174 -0.66 -4.75 4.81
CA ASN A 174 -0.32 -5.60 3.69
C ASN A 174 -1.55 -5.88 2.81
N GLY A 175 -2.04 -4.81 2.16
CA GLY A 175 -3.22 -4.84 1.30
C GLY A 175 -4.56 -4.77 2.04
N ASP A 176 -5.63 -4.56 1.29
CA ASP A 176 -7.01 -4.48 1.81
C ASP A 176 -7.19 -3.43 2.90
N TRP A 177 -6.60 -2.26 2.73
CA TRP A 177 -6.85 -1.16 3.63
C TRP A 177 -8.30 -0.66 3.50
N LEU A 178 -8.84 -0.70 2.28
CA LEU A 178 -10.23 -0.32 1.99
C LEU A 178 -10.99 -1.47 1.29
N TYR A 179 -12.32 -1.38 1.30
CA TYR A 179 -13.23 -2.26 0.57
C TYR A 179 -14.22 -1.41 -0.24
N GLU A 180 -14.70 -1.90 -1.38
CA GLU A 180 -15.48 -1.13 -2.34
C GLU A 180 -16.84 -0.70 -1.76
N GLU A 181 -17.02 0.59 -1.50
CA GLU A 181 -18.27 1.14 -0.98
C GLU A 181 -18.81 2.34 -1.75
N LYS A 182 -17.94 3.16 -2.32
CA LYS A 182 -18.29 4.46 -2.92
C LYS A 182 -17.81 4.60 -4.36
N ARG A 183 -17.51 3.49 -5.03
CA ARG A 183 -16.98 3.49 -6.39
C ARG A 183 -17.89 4.16 -7.42
N ASP A 184 -19.19 4.24 -7.14
CA ASP A 184 -20.21 4.91 -7.94
C ASP A 184 -20.46 6.38 -7.55
N TYR A 185 -19.64 6.96 -6.65
CA TYR A 185 -19.79 8.37 -6.29
C TYR A 185 -19.50 9.27 -7.49
N PRO A 186 -20.51 10.04 -7.98
CA PRO A 186 -20.38 10.72 -9.25
C PRO A 186 -19.53 11.97 -9.16
N VAL A 187 -18.86 12.31 -10.27
CA VAL A 187 -17.99 13.49 -10.36
C VAL A 187 -18.73 14.79 -10.06
N GLU A 188 -20.02 14.90 -10.41
CA GLU A 188 -20.86 16.08 -10.10
C GLU A 188 -21.06 16.25 -8.59
N SER A 189 -21.09 15.16 -7.85
CA SER A 189 -21.15 15.22 -6.39
C SER A 189 -19.83 15.67 -5.79
N TRP A 190 -18.70 15.20 -6.35
CA TRP A 190 -17.38 15.67 -5.96
C TRP A 190 -17.18 17.17 -6.27
N ILE A 191 -17.59 17.64 -7.46
CA ILE A 191 -17.57 19.08 -7.83
C ILE A 191 -18.32 19.93 -6.80
N ARG A 192 -19.54 19.50 -6.43
CA ARG A 192 -20.32 20.18 -5.38
C ARG A 192 -19.63 20.15 -4.00
N GLN A 193 -19.01 19.02 -3.65
CA GLN A 193 -18.28 18.85 -2.40
C GLN A 193 -17.07 19.79 -2.35
N MET A 194 -16.35 19.93 -3.44
CA MET A 194 -15.18 20.81 -3.58
C MET A 194 -15.56 22.29 -3.77
N ARG A 195 -16.84 22.60 -4.01
CA ARG A 195 -17.34 23.96 -4.24
C ARG A 195 -16.64 24.67 -5.39
N ILE A 196 -16.39 23.95 -6.47
CA ILE A 196 -15.73 24.44 -7.68
C ILE A 196 -16.71 24.52 -8.84
N ASP A 197 -16.39 25.34 -9.84
CA ASP A 197 -17.10 25.37 -11.11
C ASP A 197 -16.59 24.26 -12.05
N ASP A 198 -17.41 23.87 -13.02
CA ASP A 198 -17.02 22.86 -14.02
C ASP A 198 -15.73 23.24 -14.77
N ALA A 199 -15.46 24.53 -14.95
CA ALA A 199 -14.25 25.01 -15.61
C ALA A 199 -12.97 24.69 -14.82
N ASP A 200 -13.08 24.59 -13.50
CA ASP A 200 -11.96 24.37 -12.58
C ASP A 200 -11.66 22.88 -12.33
N VAL A 201 -12.48 21.98 -12.87
CA VAL A 201 -12.27 20.53 -12.73
C VAL A 201 -10.94 20.15 -13.38
N PRO A 202 -10.00 19.49 -12.67
CA PRO A 202 -8.72 19.09 -13.23
C PRO A 202 -8.87 18.21 -14.48
N GLY A 203 -7.96 18.37 -15.45
CA GLY A 203 -7.97 17.59 -16.69
C GLY A 203 -7.95 16.09 -16.45
N PHE A 204 -7.18 15.64 -15.48
CA PHE A 204 -7.14 14.24 -15.05
C PHE A 204 -8.52 13.73 -14.58
N VAL A 205 -9.24 14.49 -13.74
CA VAL A 205 -10.59 14.11 -13.27
C VAL A 205 -11.60 14.04 -14.42
N ARG A 206 -11.49 14.95 -15.41
CA ARG A 206 -12.33 14.91 -16.61
C ARG A 206 -12.08 13.67 -17.45
N GLN A 207 -10.82 13.26 -17.56
CA GLN A 207 -10.40 12.09 -18.31
C GLN A 207 -10.73 10.78 -17.59
N CYS A 208 -10.60 10.75 -16.27
CA CYS A 208 -10.74 9.58 -15.41
C CYS A 208 -11.71 9.86 -14.24
N PRO A 209 -13.02 10.13 -14.52
CA PRO A 209 -13.98 10.58 -13.50
C PRO A 209 -14.20 9.58 -12.37
N SER A 210 -13.89 8.30 -12.56
CA SER A 210 -13.99 7.25 -11.52
C SER A 210 -13.06 7.47 -10.32
N VAL A 211 -12.03 8.30 -10.46
CA VAL A 211 -11.15 8.64 -9.35
C VAL A 211 -11.91 9.30 -8.19
N THR A 212 -12.97 10.06 -8.48
CA THR A 212 -13.77 10.73 -7.44
C THR A 212 -14.48 9.72 -6.55
N GLY A 213 -14.97 8.63 -7.11
CA GLY A 213 -15.53 7.51 -6.35
C GLY A 213 -14.49 6.81 -5.49
N LEU A 214 -13.29 6.65 -6.01
CA LEU A 214 -12.18 6.07 -5.24
C LEU A 214 -11.77 6.97 -4.07
N TRP A 215 -11.56 8.26 -4.29
CA TRP A 215 -11.27 9.23 -3.23
C TRP A 215 -12.37 9.28 -2.16
N GLU A 216 -13.65 9.22 -2.57
CA GLU A 216 -14.77 9.18 -1.63
C GLU A 216 -14.78 7.89 -0.81
N ASN A 217 -14.34 6.78 -1.39
CA ASN A 217 -14.19 5.52 -0.69
C ASN A 217 -13.13 5.62 0.43
N TYR A 218 -11.95 6.20 0.15
CA TYR A 218 -10.93 6.45 1.17
C TYR A 218 -11.45 7.36 2.29
N LYS A 219 -12.08 8.49 1.95
CA LYS A 219 -12.68 9.41 2.94
C LYS A 219 -13.68 8.69 3.84
N THR A 220 -14.55 7.87 3.24
CA THR A 220 -15.54 7.09 3.99
C THR A 220 -14.91 6.17 5.03
N PHE A 221 -13.78 5.51 4.68
CA PHE A 221 -13.05 4.65 5.61
C PHE A 221 -12.40 5.45 6.74
N TRP A 222 -11.77 6.57 6.41
CA TRP A 222 -11.23 7.50 7.40
C TRP A 222 -12.30 7.98 8.39
N ASP A 223 -13.48 8.34 7.90
CA ASP A 223 -14.56 8.87 8.73
C ASP A 223 -15.16 7.82 9.66
N ARG A 224 -15.35 6.61 9.19
CA ARG A 224 -16.01 5.53 9.93
C ARG A 224 -15.12 4.77 10.89
N SER A 225 -13.81 4.92 10.81
CA SER A 225 -12.85 4.09 11.53
C SER A 225 -11.97 4.91 12.47
N PRO A 226 -12.50 5.39 13.62
CA PRO A 226 -11.77 6.28 14.52
C PRO A 226 -10.50 5.65 15.09
N ASN A 227 -10.51 4.35 15.43
CA ASN A 227 -9.33 3.68 15.94
C ASN A 227 -8.22 3.56 14.87
N LEU A 228 -8.58 3.34 13.60
CA LEU A 228 -7.64 3.35 12.48
C LEU A 228 -7.03 4.74 12.27
N ARG A 229 -7.83 5.81 12.37
CA ARG A 229 -7.31 7.19 12.35
C ARG A 229 -6.31 7.45 13.46
N ASP A 230 -6.63 7.02 14.68
CA ASP A 230 -5.77 7.18 15.84
C ASP A 230 -4.47 6.38 15.70
N TRP A 231 -4.53 5.20 15.06
CA TRP A 231 -3.35 4.42 14.70
C TRP A 231 -2.44 5.21 13.76
N HIS A 232 -2.96 5.69 12.64
CA HIS A 232 -2.17 6.44 11.65
C HIS A 232 -1.58 7.75 12.20
N ARG A 233 -2.22 8.35 13.20
CA ARG A 233 -1.70 9.54 13.89
C ARG A 233 -0.51 9.24 14.81
N ARG A 234 -0.24 7.97 15.12
CA ARG A 234 0.80 7.55 16.08
C ARG A 234 1.84 6.62 15.50
N VAL A 235 1.49 5.84 14.51
CA VAL A 235 2.34 4.80 13.93
C VAL A 235 2.55 5.07 12.45
N PRO A 236 3.79 5.38 12.02
CA PRO A 236 4.09 5.50 10.60
C PRO A 236 3.90 4.15 9.92
N THR A 237 3.23 4.14 8.77
CA THR A 237 2.78 2.92 8.13
C THR A 237 3.22 2.86 6.68
N PHE A 238 3.73 1.70 6.24
CA PHE A 238 3.94 1.33 4.85
C PHE A 238 2.79 0.47 4.34
N TYR A 239 2.56 0.47 3.02
CA TYR A 239 1.40 -0.17 2.43
C TYR A 239 1.79 -0.99 1.20
N THR A 240 1.14 -2.12 0.98
CA THR A 240 1.06 -2.78 -0.32
C THR A 240 -0.28 -2.46 -0.99
N ILE A 241 -0.33 -2.58 -2.30
CA ILE A 241 -1.60 -2.57 -3.04
C ILE A 241 -2.07 -4.01 -3.18
N ASP A 242 -3.37 -4.24 -2.92
CA ASP A 242 -3.99 -5.54 -3.16
C ASP A 242 -5.26 -5.40 -4.01
N ASP A 243 -6.07 -6.44 -4.11
CA ASP A 243 -7.21 -6.46 -5.02
C ASP A 243 -8.29 -5.44 -4.62
N HIS A 244 -8.65 -5.32 -3.35
CA HIS A 244 -9.68 -4.38 -2.91
C HIS A 244 -9.32 -2.90 -3.11
N GLU A 245 -8.06 -2.53 -3.26
CA GLU A 245 -7.67 -1.20 -3.70
C GLU A 245 -8.11 -0.95 -5.16
N ILE A 246 -8.19 -2.01 -5.99
CA ILE A 246 -8.61 -1.99 -7.39
C ILE A 246 -10.05 -2.52 -7.50
N ILE A 247 -10.22 -3.81 -7.39
CA ILE A 247 -11.48 -4.56 -7.33
C ILE A 247 -11.22 -5.98 -6.82
N ASN A 248 -12.07 -6.47 -5.92
CA ASN A 248 -11.99 -7.82 -5.36
C ASN A 248 -11.73 -8.90 -6.42
N ASP A 249 -10.76 -9.77 -6.15
CA ASP A 249 -10.33 -10.87 -7.03
C ASP A 249 -9.87 -10.40 -8.43
N VAL A 250 -9.11 -9.32 -8.54
CA VAL A 250 -8.49 -8.93 -9.81
C VAL A 250 -7.36 -9.89 -10.16
N PHE A 251 -7.44 -10.50 -11.34
CA PHE A 251 -6.54 -11.60 -11.73
C PHE A 251 -5.33 -11.18 -12.57
N GLY A 252 -5.25 -9.98 -13.01
CA GLY A 252 -4.22 -9.52 -13.94
C GLY A 252 -4.80 -9.05 -15.28
N THR A 253 -3.97 -8.45 -16.11
CA THR A 253 -4.34 -7.78 -17.37
C THR A 253 -5.55 -6.84 -17.25
N ASN A 254 -5.77 -6.30 -16.04
CA ASN A 254 -6.96 -5.52 -15.67
C ASN A 254 -8.29 -6.27 -15.86
N THR A 255 -8.28 -7.56 -15.79
CA THR A 255 -9.51 -8.35 -15.83
C THR A 255 -10.32 -8.04 -14.59
N PRO A 256 -11.56 -7.52 -14.71
CA PRO A 256 -12.38 -7.26 -13.54
C PRO A 256 -12.78 -8.59 -12.90
N GLY A 257 -12.41 -8.78 -11.64
CA GLY A 257 -12.78 -9.98 -10.89
C GLY A 257 -14.29 -10.07 -10.67
N TYR A 258 -14.90 -9.00 -10.19
CA TYR A 258 -16.35 -8.90 -9.96
C TYR A 258 -17.01 -7.85 -10.83
N ARG A 259 -17.99 -8.23 -11.65
CA ARG A 259 -18.75 -7.32 -12.52
C ARG A 259 -19.68 -6.37 -11.76
N ASN A 260 -20.20 -6.81 -10.61
CA ASN A 260 -21.21 -6.06 -9.87
C ASN A 260 -20.67 -4.95 -8.96
N ARG A 261 -19.37 -4.64 -9.01
CA ARG A 261 -18.72 -3.69 -8.11
C ARG A 261 -18.16 -2.44 -8.78
N ARG A 262 -18.44 -2.23 -10.06
CA ARG A 262 -17.87 -1.12 -10.84
C ARG A 262 -16.35 -1.02 -10.64
N PRO A 263 -15.59 -1.95 -11.19
CA PRO A 263 -14.14 -1.98 -11.05
C PRO A 263 -13.52 -0.68 -11.56
N VAL A 264 -12.58 -0.17 -10.79
CA VAL A 264 -11.75 0.97 -11.19
C VAL A 264 -10.54 0.43 -11.93
N PHE A 265 -10.14 1.13 -13.00
CA PHE A 265 -8.95 0.73 -13.73
C PHE A 265 -7.71 0.86 -12.85
N ARG A 266 -6.74 -0.06 -13.01
CA ARG A 266 -5.55 -0.19 -12.15
C ARG A 266 -4.84 1.14 -11.89
N ASP A 267 -4.52 1.91 -12.92
CA ASP A 267 -3.74 3.14 -12.75
C ASP A 267 -4.51 4.25 -12.05
N ILE A 268 -5.84 4.26 -12.17
CA ILE A 268 -6.71 5.15 -11.41
C ILE A 268 -6.74 4.72 -9.94
N ALA A 269 -6.79 3.41 -9.69
CA ALA A 269 -6.72 2.86 -8.33
C ALA A 269 -5.38 3.19 -7.66
N VAL A 270 -4.26 2.98 -8.35
CA VAL A 270 -2.92 3.34 -7.86
C VAL A 270 -2.82 4.84 -7.59
N ARG A 271 -3.42 5.70 -8.45
CA ARG A 271 -3.44 7.15 -8.21
C ARG A 271 -4.12 7.50 -6.89
N GLY A 272 -5.33 7.00 -6.64
CA GLY A 272 -6.04 7.25 -5.39
C GLY A 272 -5.33 6.63 -4.17
N TRP A 273 -4.73 5.46 -4.34
CA TRP A 273 -3.91 4.81 -3.32
C TRP A 273 -2.67 5.65 -2.95
N ILE A 274 -1.99 6.25 -3.93
CA ILE A 274 -0.87 7.18 -3.68
C ILE A 274 -1.36 8.42 -2.94
N ASP A 275 -2.48 9.01 -3.34
CA ASP A 275 -3.01 10.24 -2.73
C ASP A 275 -3.33 10.06 -1.24
N TYR A 276 -3.76 8.85 -0.82
CA TYR A 276 -4.24 8.60 0.54
C TYR A 276 -3.31 7.74 1.42
N LEU A 277 -2.52 6.82 0.84
CA LEU A 277 -1.72 5.85 1.59
C LEU A 277 -0.27 5.76 1.12
N ALA A 278 -0.03 5.45 -0.15
CA ALA A 278 1.30 5.10 -0.65
C ALA A 278 2.26 6.28 -0.78
N TRP A 279 1.82 7.49 -0.52
CA TRP A 279 2.71 8.62 -0.26
C TRP A 279 3.72 8.30 0.86
N SER A 280 3.36 7.37 1.76
CA SER A 280 4.21 6.90 2.87
C SER A 280 5.30 5.94 2.43
N ASN A 281 5.16 5.27 1.29
CA ASN A 281 6.13 4.28 0.82
C ASN A 281 7.47 4.93 0.39
N PRO A 282 8.57 4.14 0.30
CA PRO A 282 9.90 4.68 0.03
C PRO A 282 10.01 5.43 -1.30
N GLN A 283 9.19 5.06 -2.27
CA GLN A 283 9.23 5.70 -3.59
C GLN A 283 8.60 7.08 -3.58
N ARG A 284 9.31 8.04 -4.13
CA ARG A 284 8.74 9.34 -4.43
C ARG A 284 8.06 9.29 -5.79
N HIS A 285 6.76 9.42 -5.80
CA HIS A 285 5.98 9.60 -7.01
C HIS A 285 5.83 11.09 -7.33
N GLU A 286 6.89 11.70 -7.83
CA GLU A 286 6.88 13.12 -8.21
C GLU A 286 6.15 13.35 -9.54
N VAL A 287 6.05 12.31 -10.38
CA VAL A 287 5.39 12.36 -11.67
C VAL A 287 4.14 11.49 -11.65
N PRO A 288 2.96 12.02 -11.97
CA PRO A 288 1.72 11.24 -12.01
C PRO A 288 1.75 10.19 -13.11
N ALA A 289 0.89 9.14 -13.01
CA ALA A 289 0.62 8.26 -14.12
C ALA A 289 0.18 9.08 -15.36
N TYR A 290 0.61 8.66 -16.52
CA TYR A 290 0.19 9.31 -17.76
C TYR A 290 -1.12 8.70 -18.25
N PHE A 291 -2.06 9.54 -18.67
CA PHE A 291 -3.33 9.14 -19.26
C PHE A 291 -3.48 9.78 -20.63
N GLY A 292 -3.77 8.98 -21.65
CA GLY A 292 -3.87 9.44 -23.04
C GLY A 292 -4.95 8.75 -23.84
N LYS A 293 -5.05 9.14 -25.13
CA LYS A 293 -5.86 8.49 -26.15
C LYS A 293 -5.00 8.15 -27.35
N ALA A 294 -4.97 6.88 -27.71
CA ALA A 294 -4.11 6.40 -28.78
C ALA A 294 -4.89 5.84 -29.96
N ARG A 295 -4.29 5.93 -31.13
CA ARG A 295 -4.70 5.17 -32.30
C ARG A 295 -4.01 3.82 -32.29
N LEU A 296 -4.82 2.79 -32.39
CA LEU A 296 -4.40 1.39 -32.38
C LEU A 296 -4.78 0.77 -33.70
N ARG A 297 -3.94 -0.12 -34.25
CA ARG A 297 -4.18 -0.79 -35.54
C ARG A 297 -4.07 -2.30 -35.39
N ALA A 298 -5.08 -3.01 -35.90
CA ALA A 298 -5.10 -4.46 -35.90
C ALA A 298 -3.83 -5.06 -36.52
N GLY A 299 -3.23 -6.03 -35.85
CA GLY A 299 -2.03 -6.73 -36.31
C GLY A 299 -0.72 -5.94 -36.20
N ILE A 300 -0.75 -4.73 -35.64
CA ILE A 300 0.42 -3.86 -35.44
C ILE A 300 0.72 -3.74 -33.94
N ASP A 301 1.99 -3.76 -33.57
CA ASP A 301 2.50 -3.63 -32.21
C ASP A 301 2.81 -2.18 -31.82
N LEU A 302 2.24 -1.21 -32.51
CA LEU A 302 2.49 0.22 -32.27
C LEU A 302 1.27 0.91 -31.67
N LEU A 303 1.54 1.76 -30.67
CA LEU A 303 0.60 2.73 -30.13
C LEU A 303 0.99 4.13 -30.57
N GLU A 304 0.07 4.87 -31.19
CA GLU A 304 0.29 6.24 -31.66
C GLU A 304 -0.60 7.22 -30.86
N ASP A 305 0.01 8.14 -30.12
CA ASP A 305 -0.67 9.25 -29.42
C ASP A 305 -0.04 10.59 -29.83
N PHE A 306 -0.75 11.36 -30.65
CA PHE A 306 -0.26 12.64 -31.20
C PHE A 306 -0.25 13.79 -30.18
N GLU A 307 -0.83 13.60 -28.98
CA GLU A 307 -0.80 14.56 -27.88
C GLU A 307 0.32 14.27 -26.89
N ALA A 308 0.90 13.07 -26.93
CA ALA A 308 1.99 12.66 -26.06
C ALA A 308 3.36 13.19 -26.53
N ASP A 309 4.30 13.29 -25.59
CA ASP A 309 5.74 13.36 -25.89
C ASP A 309 6.46 12.28 -25.07
N PHE A 310 6.51 11.08 -25.61
CA PHE A 310 7.10 9.92 -24.95
C PHE A 310 8.60 10.06 -24.69
N THR A 311 9.30 10.94 -25.43
CA THR A 311 10.73 11.18 -25.23
C THR A 311 11.03 11.93 -23.93
N LYS A 312 10.03 12.57 -23.34
CA LYS A 312 10.15 13.33 -22.08
C LYS A 312 9.68 12.57 -20.85
N MET A 313 9.17 11.36 -21.00
CA MET A 313 8.68 10.60 -19.85
C MET A 313 9.82 10.05 -18.99
N PRO A 314 9.64 9.99 -17.67
CA PRO A 314 10.64 9.43 -16.75
C PRO A 314 10.56 7.89 -16.73
N TRP A 315 10.98 7.24 -17.79
CA TRP A 315 10.80 5.80 -18.03
C TRP A 315 11.29 4.90 -16.90
N LYS A 316 12.36 5.30 -16.19
CA LYS A 316 12.86 4.57 -15.01
C LYS A 316 11.83 4.44 -13.87
N ASP A 317 10.84 5.36 -13.84
CA ASP A 317 9.82 5.42 -12.79
C ASP A 317 8.44 4.99 -13.31
N MET A 318 8.33 4.65 -14.61
CA MET A 318 7.08 4.19 -15.20
C MET A 318 6.93 2.66 -15.11
N ALA A 319 5.68 2.22 -15.17
CA ALA A 319 5.31 0.81 -15.21
C ALA A 319 4.77 0.44 -16.60
N ASN A 320 4.04 -0.68 -16.70
CA ASN A 320 3.42 -1.14 -17.93
C ASN A 320 2.35 -0.16 -18.45
N LEU A 321 2.07 -0.27 -19.74
CA LEU A 321 0.97 0.42 -20.39
C LEU A 321 -0.31 -0.41 -20.26
N HIS A 322 -1.41 0.27 -19.97
CA HIS A 322 -2.73 -0.33 -19.85
C HIS A 322 -3.67 0.30 -20.86
N VAL A 323 -4.24 -0.49 -21.77
CA VAL A 323 -5.37 -0.07 -22.61
C VAL A 323 -6.65 -0.30 -21.81
N HIS A 324 -7.48 0.76 -21.70
CA HIS A 324 -8.68 0.74 -20.89
C HIS A 324 -9.83 -0.01 -21.56
N TRP A 325 -10.65 -0.71 -20.77
CA TRP A 325 -11.80 -1.46 -21.29
C TRP A 325 -13.01 -0.58 -21.61
N GLY A 326 -13.13 0.59 -21.01
CA GLY A 326 -14.30 1.45 -21.16
C GLY A 326 -14.03 2.61 -22.11
N GLY A 327 -14.84 2.78 -23.11
CA GLY A 327 -14.73 3.82 -24.13
C GLY A 327 -14.59 5.25 -23.60
N GLN A 328 -15.69 5.98 -23.45
CA GLN A 328 -15.65 7.40 -23.01
C GLN A 328 -15.44 7.59 -21.50
N LEU A 329 -15.76 6.57 -20.69
CA LEU A 329 -15.57 6.58 -19.24
C LEU A 329 -14.32 5.78 -18.92
N ALA A 330 -13.16 6.32 -19.28
CA ALA A 330 -11.88 5.68 -19.02
C ALA A 330 -11.79 5.16 -17.58
N GLY A 331 -11.58 3.86 -17.45
CA GLY A 331 -11.33 3.22 -16.19
C GLY A 331 -12.54 2.83 -15.35
N VAL A 332 -13.76 2.93 -15.86
CA VAL A 332 -14.95 2.35 -15.21
C VAL A 332 -15.56 1.28 -16.11
N MET A 333 -15.70 0.07 -15.58
CA MET A 333 -16.54 -0.94 -16.20
C MET A 333 -17.95 -0.83 -15.64
N ASP A 334 -18.93 -0.69 -16.52
CA ASP A 334 -20.33 -0.78 -16.13
C ASP A 334 -20.65 -2.26 -15.83
N PRO A 335 -21.10 -2.62 -14.61
CA PRO A 335 -21.42 -4.00 -14.27
C PRO A 335 -22.56 -4.59 -15.11
N GLU A 336 -23.40 -3.73 -15.72
CA GLU A 336 -24.50 -4.18 -16.60
C GLU A 336 -24.05 -4.42 -18.05
N GLN A 337 -22.86 -3.92 -18.42
CA GLN A 337 -22.33 -4.17 -19.77
C GLN A 337 -21.68 -5.56 -19.84
N PRO A 338 -21.98 -6.34 -20.89
CA PRO A 338 -21.24 -7.57 -21.17
C PRO A 338 -19.76 -7.30 -21.38
N ILE A 339 -18.89 -8.20 -20.93
CA ILE A 339 -17.43 -8.06 -21.13
C ILE A 339 -17.06 -8.02 -22.61
N GLU A 340 -17.88 -8.65 -23.45
CA GLU A 340 -17.75 -8.68 -24.91
C GLU A 340 -17.92 -7.29 -25.55
N SER A 341 -18.51 -6.33 -24.82
CA SER A 341 -18.60 -4.92 -25.26
C SER A 341 -17.40 -4.07 -24.87
N ALA A 342 -16.45 -4.61 -24.10
CA ALA A 342 -15.20 -3.94 -23.80
C ALA A 342 -14.36 -3.73 -25.06
N ASP A 343 -13.44 -2.75 -25.02
CA ASP A 343 -12.47 -2.56 -26.11
C ASP A 343 -11.65 -3.85 -26.28
N PRO A 344 -11.67 -4.49 -27.45
CA PRO A 344 -10.91 -5.74 -27.66
C PRO A 344 -9.40 -5.61 -27.45
N ASN A 345 -8.87 -4.36 -27.46
CA ASN A 345 -7.47 -4.08 -27.17
C ASN A 345 -7.19 -3.92 -25.67
N PHE A 346 -8.20 -4.02 -24.78
CA PHE A 346 -7.96 -3.84 -23.36
C PHE A 346 -6.92 -4.85 -22.81
N GLY A 347 -6.13 -4.40 -21.86
CA GLY A 347 -5.12 -5.26 -21.22
C GLY A 347 -3.86 -4.51 -20.84
N VAL A 348 -2.91 -5.27 -20.26
CA VAL A 348 -1.57 -4.80 -19.89
C VAL A 348 -0.60 -5.10 -21.03
N TYR A 349 0.17 -4.11 -21.45
CA TYR A 349 1.20 -4.23 -22.50
C TYR A 349 2.55 -3.78 -21.93
N ARG A 350 3.61 -4.50 -22.27
CA ARG A 350 4.98 -4.02 -22.01
C ARG A 350 5.38 -3.04 -23.12
N ILE A 351 6.09 -1.99 -22.72
CA ILE A 351 6.68 -1.03 -23.65
C ILE A 351 8.08 -1.53 -23.97
N GLU A 352 8.29 -1.94 -25.22
CA GLU A 352 9.58 -2.46 -25.68
C GLU A 352 10.51 -1.32 -26.16
N GLU A 353 9.93 -0.27 -26.77
CA GLU A 353 10.73 0.81 -27.35
C GLU A 353 9.93 2.11 -27.44
N VAL A 354 10.59 3.23 -27.17
CA VAL A 354 10.12 4.59 -27.51
C VAL A 354 10.66 4.91 -28.90
N ILE A 355 9.81 4.78 -29.94
CA ILE A 355 10.23 5.02 -31.33
C ILE A 355 10.47 6.50 -31.59
N ASP A 356 9.51 7.33 -31.19
CA ASP A 356 9.57 8.80 -31.28
C ASP A 356 8.66 9.47 -30.25
N ALA A 357 8.45 10.78 -30.37
CA ALA A 357 7.66 11.55 -29.43
C ALA A 357 6.21 11.04 -29.28
N ASN A 358 5.65 10.45 -30.30
CA ASN A 358 4.23 10.09 -30.38
C ASN A 358 3.99 8.58 -30.52
N THR A 359 5.04 7.76 -30.59
CA THR A 359 4.93 6.34 -30.95
C THR A 359 5.69 5.45 -29.98
N LEU A 360 4.99 4.46 -29.44
CA LEU A 360 5.56 3.37 -28.64
C LEU A 360 5.44 2.05 -29.39
N ARG A 361 6.44 1.17 -29.22
CA ARG A 361 6.36 -0.24 -29.58
C ARG A 361 5.95 -1.06 -28.37
N LEU A 362 4.97 -1.92 -28.56
CA LEU A 362 4.45 -2.83 -27.52
C LEU A 362 5.01 -4.24 -27.72
N ASP A 363 4.88 -5.08 -26.70
CA ASP A 363 5.37 -6.45 -26.66
C ASP A 363 4.59 -7.42 -27.57
N ARG A 364 3.44 -7.01 -28.10
CA ARG A 364 2.61 -7.84 -29.00
C ARG A 364 1.69 -7.00 -29.87
N PRO A 365 1.25 -7.55 -31.04
CA PRO A 365 0.30 -6.91 -31.90
C PRO A 365 -1.07 -6.70 -31.24
N LEU A 366 -1.73 -5.62 -31.62
CA LEU A 366 -3.05 -5.25 -31.14
C LEU A 366 -4.15 -6.04 -31.87
N PRO A 367 -5.19 -6.53 -31.17
CA PRO A 367 -6.28 -7.32 -31.77
C PRO A 367 -7.11 -6.56 -32.79
N THR A 368 -7.43 -5.28 -32.56
CA THR A 368 -8.35 -4.51 -33.40
C THR A 368 -7.85 -3.10 -33.69
N THR A 369 -8.45 -2.47 -34.72
CA THR A 369 -8.24 -1.04 -35.00
C THR A 369 -9.25 -0.21 -34.22
N SER A 370 -8.76 0.69 -33.36
CA SER A 370 -9.60 1.56 -32.53
C SER A 370 -8.90 2.88 -32.15
N VAL A 371 -9.66 3.77 -31.53
CA VAL A 371 -9.10 4.86 -30.74
C VAL A 371 -9.46 4.57 -29.27
N SER A 372 -8.46 4.23 -28.48
CA SER A 372 -8.66 3.74 -27.12
C SER A 372 -8.03 4.65 -26.09
N SER A 373 -8.67 4.76 -24.92
CA SER A 373 -8.04 5.37 -23.75
C SER A 373 -7.00 4.41 -23.20
N TYR A 374 -5.88 4.97 -22.76
CA TYR A 374 -4.80 4.18 -22.14
C TYR A 374 -4.14 4.96 -21.01
N SER A 375 -3.37 4.25 -20.19
CA SER A 375 -2.49 4.85 -19.19
C SER A 375 -1.14 4.17 -19.19
N ILE A 376 -0.11 4.91 -18.75
CA ILE A 376 1.20 4.37 -18.40
C ILE A 376 1.35 4.57 -16.90
N GLY A 377 1.34 3.46 -16.18
CA GLY A 377 1.33 3.45 -14.73
C GLY A 377 2.67 3.83 -14.13
N ARG A 378 2.65 3.95 -12.81
CA ARG A 378 3.83 4.21 -11.99
C ARG A 378 4.25 2.93 -11.28
N ARG A 379 5.54 2.81 -11.01
CA ARG A 379 6.02 1.76 -10.11
C ARG A 379 5.40 1.95 -8.73
N ALA A 380 4.82 0.89 -8.22
CA ALA A 380 4.23 0.84 -6.88
C ALA A 380 5.03 -0.07 -5.93
N TYR A 381 6.23 -0.49 -6.31
CA TYR A 381 7.15 -1.33 -5.54
C TYR A 381 8.45 -0.60 -5.20
N GLY A 382 9.12 -1.01 -4.13
CA GLY A 382 10.39 -0.42 -3.69
C GLY A 382 10.95 -1.01 -2.42
N SER A 383 12.10 -0.52 -1.96
CA SER A 383 12.77 -1.03 -0.77
C SER A 383 13.19 0.07 0.19
N PHE A 384 13.38 -0.31 1.45
CA PHE A 384 14.00 0.50 2.49
C PHE A 384 14.79 -0.37 3.45
N GLU A 385 15.77 0.24 4.10
CA GLU A 385 16.64 -0.42 5.08
C GLU A 385 16.41 0.14 6.49
N ILE A 386 16.56 -0.73 7.48
CA ILE A 386 16.62 -0.36 8.89
C ILE A 386 17.54 -1.31 9.65
N ALA A 387 18.56 -0.80 10.34
CA ALA A 387 19.60 -1.57 11.03
C ALA A 387 20.30 -2.58 10.10
N ASN A 388 20.12 -3.88 10.31
CA ASN A 388 20.68 -4.96 9.50
C ASN A 388 19.62 -5.69 8.66
N THR A 389 18.55 -5.01 8.31
CA THR A 389 17.44 -5.57 7.54
C THR A 389 17.13 -4.72 6.32
N GLU A 390 16.66 -5.34 5.25
CA GLU A 390 16.09 -4.67 4.09
C GLU A 390 14.72 -5.24 3.75
N PHE A 391 13.79 -4.34 3.44
CA PHE A 391 12.40 -4.63 3.09
C PHE A 391 12.16 -4.34 1.62
N PHE A 392 11.62 -5.30 0.88
CA PHE A 392 11.21 -5.19 -0.50
C PHE A 392 9.67 -5.23 -0.56
N ILE A 393 9.05 -4.07 -0.73
CA ILE A 393 7.59 -3.94 -0.87
C ILE A 393 7.24 -4.20 -2.33
N LEU A 394 6.43 -5.22 -2.58
CA LEU A 394 6.04 -5.66 -3.92
C LEU A 394 4.69 -5.08 -4.36
N ASP A 395 4.51 -5.01 -5.67
CA ASP A 395 3.24 -4.81 -6.34
C ASP A 395 2.86 -6.10 -7.08
N THR A 396 2.02 -6.92 -6.47
CA THR A 396 1.62 -8.23 -6.99
C THR A 396 0.36 -8.19 -7.84
N ARG A 397 -0.23 -7.00 -8.04
CA ARG A 397 -1.50 -6.84 -8.77
C ARG A 397 -1.35 -6.15 -10.12
N SER A 398 -0.41 -5.21 -10.24
CA SER A 398 -0.35 -4.31 -11.38
C SER A 398 0.41 -4.86 -12.57
N HIS A 399 1.36 -5.74 -12.33
CA HIS A 399 2.29 -6.25 -13.34
C HIS A 399 1.99 -7.69 -13.76
N ARG A 400 1.04 -8.33 -13.07
CA ARG A 400 0.78 -9.75 -13.26
C ARG A 400 0.10 -10.03 -14.59
N ASP A 401 0.53 -11.09 -15.24
CA ASP A 401 -0.15 -11.67 -16.38
C ASP A 401 -1.47 -12.35 -15.96
N LEU A 402 -2.36 -12.60 -16.90
CA LEU A 402 -3.48 -13.50 -16.65
C LEU A 402 -2.92 -14.92 -16.47
N HIS A 403 -3.17 -15.51 -15.32
CA HIS A 403 -2.66 -16.83 -15.00
C HIS A 403 -3.34 -17.95 -15.81
N ASP A 404 -2.67 -19.08 -15.88
CA ASP A 404 -3.19 -20.32 -16.46
C ASP A 404 -3.26 -21.38 -15.34
N ILE A 405 -4.45 -21.56 -14.76
CA ILE A 405 -4.64 -22.47 -13.63
C ILE A 405 -4.40 -23.95 -14.00
N ASP A 406 -4.60 -24.30 -15.29
CA ASP A 406 -4.37 -25.64 -15.79
C ASP A 406 -2.88 -25.92 -16.00
N ASN A 407 -2.07 -24.85 -16.16
CA ASN A 407 -0.61 -24.95 -16.27
C ASN A 407 0.08 -23.83 -15.50
N PRO A 408 0.09 -23.87 -14.16
CA PRO A 408 0.63 -22.81 -13.31
C PRO A 408 2.17 -22.70 -13.35
N SER A 409 2.85 -23.62 -14.02
CA SER A 409 4.32 -23.63 -14.16
C SER A 409 4.81 -22.98 -15.47
N ARG A 410 3.96 -22.31 -16.22
CA ARG A 410 4.35 -21.61 -17.44
C ARG A 410 5.42 -20.55 -17.16
N GLU A 411 6.50 -20.62 -17.98
CA GLU A 411 7.66 -19.71 -17.85
C GLU A 411 7.44 -18.33 -18.49
N ASP A 412 6.43 -18.21 -19.37
CA ASP A 412 6.09 -16.99 -20.08
C ASP A 412 5.09 -16.11 -19.33
N LEU A 413 4.56 -16.58 -18.18
CA LEU A 413 3.65 -15.83 -17.30
C LEU A 413 4.35 -15.43 -16.01
N SER A 414 4.12 -14.21 -15.55
CA SER A 414 4.74 -13.67 -14.36
C SER A 414 3.73 -12.92 -13.47
N ILE A 415 3.87 -13.08 -12.16
CA ILE A 415 3.10 -12.32 -11.18
C ILE A 415 3.67 -10.90 -10.98
N LEU A 416 4.99 -10.73 -11.07
CA LEU A 416 5.67 -9.45 -10.88
C LEU A 416 6.01 -8.73 -12.19
N GLY A 417 5.92 -9.44 -13.31
CA GLY A 417 6.52 -9.01 -14.55
C GLY A 417 8.06 -9.03 -14.49
N ARG A 418 8.72 -9.05 -15.66
CA ARG A 418 10.18 -9.16 -15.74
C ARG A 418 10.91 -8.07 -14.97
N GLN A 419 10.48 -6.81 -15.15
CA GLN A 419 11.18 -5.66 -14.59
C GLN A 419 11.21 -5.67 -13.05
N GLN A 420 10.08 -5.97 -12.42
CA GLN A 420 10.02 -6.02 -10.96
C GLN A 420 10.73 -7.26 -10.41
N MET A 421 10.63 -8.41 -11.11
CA MET A 421 11.33 -9.64 -10.72
C MET A 421 12.85 -9.43 -10.78
N ASP A 422 13.38 -8.86 -11.87
CA ASP A 422 14.82 -8.58 -12.00
C ASP A 422 15.30 -7.61 -10.91
N TRP A 423 14.53 -6.52 -10.66
CA TRP A 423 14.81 -5.60 -9.58
C TRP A 423 14.86 -6.27 -8.20
N LEU A 424 13.91 -7.18 -7.93
CA LEU A 424 13.87 -7.91 -6.66
C LEU A 424 15.09 -8.84 -6.51
N LEU A 425 15.39 -9.65 -7.51
CA LEU A 425 16.52 -10.58 -7.47
C LEU A 425 17.86 -9.86 -7.35
N ASP A 426 18.04 -8.76 -8.09
CA ASP A 426 19.23 -7.91 -8.00
C ASP A 426 19.34 -7.25 -6.62
N GLY A 427 18.23 -6.73 -6.09
CA GLY A 427 18.17 -6.14 -4.75
C GLY A 427 18.55 -7.14 -3.67
N LEU A 428 17.95 -8.33 -3.68
CA LEU A 428 18.25 -9.41 -2.73
C LEU A 428 19.75 -9.82 -2.80
N THR A 429 20.31 -9.90 -4.01
CA THR A 429 21.72 -10.25 -4.23
C THR A 429 22.67 -9.21 -3.67
N ASN A 430 22.39 -7.94 -3.93
CA ASN A 430 23.27 -6.81 -3.59
C ASN A 430 23.08 -6.28 -2.17
N SER A 431 22.02 -6.69 -1.47
CA SER A 431 21.75 -6.28 -0.10
C SER A 431 22.87 -6.66 0.85
N GLU A 432 23.28 -5.76 1.72
CA GLU A 432 24.23 -6.03 2.82
C GLU A 432 23.53 -6.50 4.12
N ALA A 433 22.20 -6.50 4.13
CA ALA A 433 21.40 -6.89 5.29
C ALA A 433 21.56 -8.38 5.64
N GLU A 434 21.44 -8.70 6.92
CA GLU A 434 21.46 -10.09 7.43
C GLU A 434 20.10 -10.77 7.33
N PHE A 435 19.02 -9.96 7.39
CA PHE A 435 17.64 -10.39 7.25
C PHE A 435 16.96 -9.65 6.10
N LEU A 436 16.31 -10.37 5.21
CA LEU A 436 15.61 -9.83 4.06
C LEU A 436 14.11 -10.08 4.20
N PHE A 437 13.32 -9.03 4.05
CA PHE A 437 11.88 -9.09 4.11
C PHE A 437 11.29 -8.80 2.73
N ILE A 438 10.51 -9.73 2.19
CA ILE A 438 9.75 -9.56 0.96
C ILE A 438 8.29 -9.36 1.37
N VAL A 439 7.73 -8.20 1.11
CA VAL A 439 6.35 -7.86 1.47
C VAL A 439 5.46 -8.05 0.25
N SER A 440 4.70 -9.14 0.24
CA SER A 440 3.76 -9.53 -0.81
C SER A 440 2.32 -9.42 -0.30
N SER A 441 1.43 -8.74 -1.03
CA SER A 441 0.04 -8.68 -0.60
C SER A 441 -0.65 -10.04 -0.69
N VAL A 442 -0.25 -10.90 -1.63
CA VAL A 442 -0.84 -12.25 -1.84
C VAL A 442 0.02 -13.37 -1.30
N ASN A 443 -0.60 -14.51 -1.00
CA ASN A 443 0.04 -15.67 -0.40
C ASN A 443 1.05 -16.35 -1.31
N PHE A 444 2.06 -16.92 -0.69
CA PHE A 444 3.20 -17.49 -1.40
C PHE A 444 3.09 -19.01 -1.57
N MET A 445 2.85 -19.76 -0.48
CA MET A 445 2.76 -21.23 -0.52
C MET A 445 1.34 -21.77 -0.49
N VAL A 446 0.37 -20.97 0.02
CA VAL A 446 -1.02 -21.38 0.18
C VAL A 446 -1.86 -20.81 -0.95
N PRO A 447 -2.66 -21.62 -1.67
CA PRO A 447 -3.54 -21.13 -2.72
C PRO A 447 -4.74 -20.35 -2.16
N HIS A 448 -5.28 -19.46 -2.96
CA HIS A 448 -6.52 -18.75 -2.68
C HIS A 448 -7.60 -19.15 -3.69
N ILE A 449 -8.10 -20.37 -3.59
CA ILE A 449 -9.02 -20.92 -4.59
C ILE A 449 -10.49 -20.55 -4.38
N GLY A 450 -10.88 -20.13 -3.20
CA GLY A 450 -12.26 -19.77 -2.91
C GLY A 450 -13.29 -20.90 -3.13
N SER A 451 -14.38 -20.83 -2.42
CA SER A 451 -15.46 -21.84 -2.48
C SER A 451 -16.48 -21.54 -3.58
N GLY A 452 -16.05 -21.45 -4.81
CA GLY A 452 -16.99 -21.25 -5.90
C GLY A 452 -17.85 -19.99 -5.77
N GLY A 453 -17.62 -19.09 -6.67
CA GLY A 453 -18.21 -17.83 -6.53
C GLY A 453 -19.65 -17.68 -6.78
N GLY A 454 -20.05 -16.54 -6.89
CA GLY A 454 -21.34 -16.14 -7.39
C GLY A 454 -21.26 -15.98 -8.90
N VAL A 455 -22.42 -15.98 -9.52
CA VAL A 455 -22.68 -15.72 -10.94
C VAL A 455 -22.06 -14.42 -11.48
N ASP A 456 -21.46 -13.62 -10.62
CA ASP A 456 -20.97 -12.28 -10.93
C ASP A 456 -19.47 -12.25 -11.23
N LYS A 457 -18.77 -13.38 -11.11
CA LYS A 457 -17.33 -13.47 -11.47
C LYS A 457 -17.16 -13.62 -12.97
N VAL A 458 -16.10 -13.01 -13.47
CA VAL A 458 -15.75 -13.12 -14.89
C VAL A 458 -15.40 -14.58 -15.23
N ASP A 459 -14.81 -15.31 -14.29
CA ASP A 459 -14.43 -16.70 -14.48
C ASP A 459 -14.21 -17.39 -13.12
N ASP A 460 -15.30 -17.79 -12.47
CA ASP A 460 -15.29 -18.31 -11.10
C ASP A 460 -14.55 -19.64 -10.92
N ILE A 461 -14.42 -20.41 -11.97
CA ILE A 461 -13.69 -21.69 -11.96
C ILE A 461 -12.18 -21.53 -11.94
N LYS A 462 -11.68 -20.33 -12.14
CA LYS A 462 -10.25 -20.01 -12.25
C LYS A 462 -9.75 -19.13 -11.13
N LYS A 463 -10.49 -19.07 -10.02
CA LYS A 463 -9.99 -18.32 -8.88
C LYS A 463 -8.81 -19.05 -8.25
N ASP A 464 -7.69 -18.52 -8.36
CA ASP A 464 -6.52 -18.56 -7.50
C ASP A 464 -5.67 -17.35 -7.87
N ASP A 465 -5.53 -16.41 -6.98
CA ASP A 465 -4.79 -15.18 -7.24
C ASP A 465 -3.46 -15.08 -6.47
N ALA A 466 -3.10 -16.16 -5.79
CA ALA A 466 -1.82 -16.30 -5.08
C ALA A 466 -0.63 -16.62 -6.02
N TRP A 467 0.57 -16.74 -5.47
CA TRP A 467 1.76 -17.20 -6.20
C TRP A 467 1.65 -18.65 -6.69
N THR A 468 0.69 -19.39 -6.18
CA THR A 468 0.43 -20.78 -6.52
C THR A 468 0.00 -21.01 -7.98
N VAL A 469 -0.44 -19.97 -8.67
CA VAL A 469 -0.71 -19.99 -10.13
C VAL A 469 0.43 -19.40 -10.97
N PHE A 470 1.56 -19.06 -10.35
CA PHE A 470 2.80 -18.62 -10.97
C PHE A 470 3.99 -19.39 -10.39
N LEU A 471 3.90 -20.73 -10.49
CA LEU A 471 4.88 -21.62 -9.84
C LEU A 471 6.30 -21.43 -10.38
N HIS A 472 6.48 -21.05 -11.64
CA HIS A 472 7.80 -20.74 -12.18
C HIS A 472 8.44 -19.56 -11.44
N ASP A 473 7.73 -18.44 -11.30
CA ASP A 473 8.23 -17.27 -10.58
C ASP A 473 8.46 -17.56 -9.09
N ARG A 474 7.54 -18.30 -8.46
CA ARG A 474 7.67 -18.69 -7.06
C ARG A 474 8.93 -19.52 -6.79
N GLU A 475 9.14 -20.59 -7.56
CA GLU A 475 10.29 -21.48 -7.39
C GLU A 475 11.61 -20.75 -7.69
N LYS A 476 11.64 -19.93 -8.75
CA LYS A 476 12.79 -19.07 -9.09
C LYS A 476 13.18 -18.16 -7.92
N LEU A 477 12.19 -17.51 -7.28
CA LEU A 477 12.44 -16.64 -6.14
C LEU A 477 12.92 -17.41 -4.92
N ILE A 478 12.32 -18.58 -4.61
CA ILE A 478 12.73 -19.42 -3.48
C ILE A 478 14.18 -19.92 -3.67
N GLU A 479 14.51 -20.44 -4.84
CA GLU A 479 15.85 -20.94 -5.15
C GLU A 479 16.90 -19.85 -5.06
N HIS A 480 16.58 -18.67 -5.59
CA HIS A 480 17.46 -17.51 -5.49
C HIS A 480 17.66 -17.10 -4.02
N ALA A 481 16.57 -16.90 -3.27
CA ALA A 481 16.60 -16.50 -1.87
C ALA A 481 17.38 -17.48 -0.98
N ASP A 482 17.16 -18.80 -1.18
CA ASP A 482 17.87 -19.84 -0.42
C ASP A 482 19.37 -19.87 -0.72
N SER A 483 19.77 -19.53 -1.95
CA SER A 483 21.17 -19.47 -2.38
C SER A 483 21.98 -18.34 -1.74
N LEU A 484 21.35 -17.30 -1.22
CA LEU A 484 22.01 -16.11 -0.66
C LEU A 484 22.72 -16.39 0.67
N GLY A 485 22.38 -17.48 1.36
CA GLY A 485 22.94 -17.79 2.68
C GLY A 485 22.44 -16.86 3.80
N LYS A 486 21.35 -16.13 3.58
CA LYS A 486 20.69 -15.20 4.51
C LYS A 486 19.32 -15.73 4.92
N GLN A 487 18.75 -15.17 5.99
CA GLN A 487 17.35 -15.43 6.31
C GLN A 487 16.44 -14.52 5.49
N VAL A 488 15.46 -15.10 4.81
CA VAL A 488 14.50 -14.41 3.96
C VAL A 488 13.08 -14.69 4.46
N PHE A 489 12.32 -13.63 4.72
CA PHE A 489 10.96 -13.69 5.23
C PHE A 489 10.00 -13.11 4.20
N VAL A 490 9.04 -13.90 3.72
CA VAL A 490 7.95 -13.43 2.87
C VAL A 490 6.78 -13.09 3.78
N LEU A 491 6.42 -11.81 3.87
CA LEU A 491 5.24 -11.33 4.60
C LEU A 491 4.06 -11.28 3.65
N THR A 492 2.97 -11.98 3.98
CA THR A 492 1.81 -12.12 3.09
C THR A 492 0.48 -11.73 3.77
N GLY A 493 -0.56 -11.55 2.96
CA GLY A 493 -1.91 -11.11 3.37
C GLY A 493 -3.03 -11.86 2.65
N ASP A 494 -4.06 -11.13 2.17
CA ASP A 494 -5.17 -11.57 1.30
C ASP A 494 -6.10 -12.66 1.89
N LEU A 495 -5.58 -13.84 2.22
CA LEU A 495 -6.34 -15.01 2.69
C LEU A 495 -7.10 -14.83 4.00
N HIS A 496 -6.94 -13.69 4.68
CA HIS A 496 -7.59 -13.44 5.96
C HIS A 496 -7.35 -14.54 7.01
N ASN A 497 -6.19 -15.21 6.95
CA ASN A 497 -5.71 -16.15 7.95
C ASN A 497 -4.25 -15.84 8.29
N SER A 498 -3.88 -16.13 9.54
CA SER A 498 -2.50 -16.00 9.98
C SER A 498 -1.82 -17.36 9.98
N PHE A 499 -0.58 -17.42 9.53
CA PHE A 499 0.23 -18.64 9.61
C PHE A 499 1.72 -18.34 9.58
N ALA A 500 2.50 -19.34 10.05
CA ALA A 500 3.94 -19.40 9.95
C ALA A 500 4.31 -20.67 9.17
N ILE A 501 4.99 -20.53 8.04
CA ILE A 501 5.38 -21.63 7.16
C ILE A 501 6.88 -21.62 6.97
N LYS A 502 7.53 -22.76 7.27
CA LYS A 502 8.92 -23.00 6.93
C LYS A 502 8.98 -23.61 5.52
N ILE A 503 9.60 -22.90 4.58
CA ILE A 503 9.75 -23.34 3.19
C ILE A 503 11.09 -24.06 3.01
N THR A 504 12.19 -23.44 3.46
CA THR A 504 13.53 -24.04 3.55
C THR A 504 14.13 -23.73 4.92
N ASP A 505 15.40 -24.02 5.14
CA ASP A 505 16.08 -23.61 6.38
C ASP A 505 16.30 -22.08 6.45
N ARG A 506 16.16 -21.37 5.33
CA ARG A 506 16.42 -19.93 5.21
C ARG A 506 15.23 -19.12 4.74
N VAL A 507 14.26 -19.73 4.08
CA VAL A 507 13.11 -19.04 3.51
C VAL A 507 11.85 -19.41 4.27
N TRP A 508 11.13 -18.40 4.75
CA TRP A 508 9.90 -18.53 5.54
C TRP A 508 8.80 -17.65 4.98
N GLU A 509 7.56 -18.09 5.09
CA GLU A 509 6.39 -17.27 4.86
C GLU A 509 5.66 -17.02 6.17
N PHE A 510 5.28 -15.76 6.40
CA PHE A 510 4.44 -15.34 7.51
C PHE A 510 3.25 -14.54 6.95
N ALA A 511 2.03 -15.03 7.17
CA ALA A 511 0.80 -14.28 6.90
C ALA A 511 0.24 -13.77 8.22
N SER A 512 -0.26 -12.55 8.21
CA SER A 512 -0.93 -11.96 9.37
C SER A 512 -2.21 -11.25 8.96
N GLY A 513 -3.27 -11.48 9.70
CA GLY A 513 -4.58 -10.89 9.49
C GLY A 513 -5.71 -11.92 9.61
N PRO A 514 -6.94 -11.48 9.35
CA PRO A 514 -7.29 -10.09 9.06
C PRO A 514 -7.27 -9.25 10.33
N HIS A 515 -6.99 -7.95 10.19
CA HIS A 515 -7.25 -7.01 11.31
C HIS A 515 -8.74 -6.91 11.63
N ASN A 516 -9.57 -6.85 10.61
CA ASN A 516 -11.00 -6.61 10.78
C ASN A 516 -11.84 -7.19 9.63
N SER A 517 -11.64 -8.46 9.29
CA SER A 517 -12.45 -9.17 8.28
C SER A 517 -12.84 -10.56 8.79
N ILE A 518 -13.55 -11.31 7.97
CA ILE A 518 -13.85 -12.74 8.23
C ILE A 518 -12.66 -13.59 7.78
N ASN A 519 -12.43 -14.70 8.49
CA ASN A 519 -11.43 -15.68 8.09
C ASN A 519 -11.96 -16.63 7.01
N HIS A 520 -11.10 -17.03 6.12
CA HIS A 520 -11.39 -18.10 5.15
C HIS A 520 -11.36 -19.48 5.83
N SER A 521 -11.95 -20.49 5.18
CA SER A 521 -11.89 -21.87 5.66
C SER A 521 -10.82 -22.63 4.90
N PRO A 522 -9.74 -23.06 5.54
CA PRO A 522 -8.67 -23.76 4.84
C PRO A 522 -9.12 -24.98 4.03
N PRO A 523 -10.09 -25.81 4.49
CA PRO A 523 -10.61 -26.90 3.67
C PRO A 523 -11.33 -26.48 2.39
N LEU A 524 -11.88 -25.28 2.34
CA LEU A 524 -12.69 -24.80 1.22
C LEU A 524 -11.95 -23.81 0.33
N ASP A 525 -11.16 -22.95 0.95
CA ASP A 525 -10.63 -21.74 0.30
C ASP A 525 -9.11 -21.81 0.09
N GLU A 526 -8.39 -22.75 0.76
CA GLU A 526 -6.93 -22.75 0.85
C GLU A 526 -6.30 -24.11 0.52
N GLY A 527 -6.82 -24.79 -0.51
CA GLY A 527 -6.28 -26.06 -0.98
C GLY A 527 -6.32 -27.19 0.06
N ASN A 528 -7.25 -27.12 1.01
CA ASN A 528 -7.40 -28.11 2.09
C ASN A 528 -6.09 -28.30 2.92
N ARG A 529 -5.36 -27.20 3.15
CA ARG A 529 -4.15 -27.24 3.99
C ARG A 529 -4.47 -27.66 5.43
N PRO A 530 -3.55 -28.33 6.13
CA PRO A 530 -3.73 -28.62 7.56
C PRO A 530 -3.55 -27.36 8.42
N ALA A 531 -3.94 -27.46 9.69
CA ALA A 531 -3.69 -26.41 10.67
C ALA A 531 -2.19 -26.27 11.00
N ASN A 532 -1.47 -27.40 10.99
CA ASN A 532 -0.01 -27.48 11.14
C ASN A 532 0.50 -28.79 10.51
N GLY A 533 1.81 -28.90 10.31
CA GLY A 533 2.47 -30.06 9.73
C GLY A 533 2.81 -29.89 8.25
N PRO A 534 3.20 -31.02 7.58
CA PRO A 534 3.61 -30.97 6.20
C PRO A 534 2.47 -30.58 5.27
N PHE A 535 2.77 -29.75 4.28
CA PHE A 535 1.84 -29.32 3.25
C PHE A 535 2.57 -29.29 1.89
N LEU A 536 1.85 -29.70 0.86
CA LEU A 536 2.33 -29.72 -0.52
C LEU A 536 1.28 -29.12 -1.44
N TYR A 537 1.61 -28.00 -2.06
CA TYR A 537 0.83 -27.41 -3.15
C TYR A 537 1.79 -26.92 -4.25
N GLY A 538 1.72 -27.58 -5.42
CA GLY A 538 2.74 -27.43 -6.46
C GLY A 538 3.97 -28.34 -6.22
N PRO A 539 5.15 -28.00 -6.75
CA PRO A 539 6.31 -28.89 -6.75
C PRO A 539 7.08 -28.96 -5.42
N ARG A 540 6.90 -27.97 -4.53
CA ARG A 540 7.71 -27.82 -3.31
C ARG A 540 6.91 -28.13 -2.05
N PRO A 541 7.36 -29.08 -1.21
CA PRO A 541 6.80 -29.27 0.12
C PRO A 541 7.23 -28.15 1.06
N CYS A 542 6.36 -27.82 2.03
CA CYS A 542 6.66 -26.91 3.13
C CYS A 542 6.12 -27.45 4.45
N GLU A 543 6.47 -26.82 5.56
CA GLU A 543 5.98 -27.16 6.89
C GLU A 543 5.22 -25.98 7.50
N ILE A 544 3.93 -26.15 7.71
CA ILE A 544 3.12 -25.19 8.46
C ILE A 544 3.43 -25.38 9.95
N LYS A 545 4.09 -24.40 10.56
CA LYS A 545 4.46 -24.47 11.97
C LYS A 545 3.28 -24.14 12.87
N TRP A 546 2.46 -23.21 12.44
CA TRP A 546 1.24 -22.78 13.11
C TRP A 546 0.33 -22.04 12.11
N SER A 547 -0.99 -22.11 12.35
CA SER A 547 -1.93 -21.25 11.64
C SER A 547 -3.22 -21.03 12.41
N THR A 548 -3.94 -19.94 12.12
CA THR A 548 -5.38 -19.86 12.37
C THR A 548 -6.10 -20.86 11.47
N TYR A 549 -7.16 -21.48 12.00
CA TYR A 549 -7.87 -22.51 11.27
C TYR A 549 -9.38 -22.45 11.56
N ALA A 550 -10.15 -22.07 10.55
CA ALA A 550 -11.61 -22.04 10.63
C ALA A 550 -12.20 -23.34 10.07
N MET A 551 -12.88 -24.12 10.91
CA MET A 551 -13.56 -25.34 10.49
C MET A 551 -14.67 -25.02 9.46
N PRO A 552 -14.92 -25.89 8.48
CA PRO A 552 -15.90 -25.65 7.41
C PRO A 552 -17.36 -25.61 7.90
N ASP A 553 -17.66 -26.21 9.03
CA ASP A 553 -18.99 -26.20 9.67
C ASP A 553 -19.31 -24.88 10.39
N ILE A 554 -18.30 -24.04 10.64
CA ILE A 554 -18.53 -22.68 11.15
C ILE A 554 -19.07 -21.82 9.99
N PRO A 555 -20.28 -21.24 10.10
CA PRO A 555 -20.82 -20.36 9.07
C PRO A 555 -19.85 -19.23 8.73
N ARG A 556 -19.69 -18.91 7.44
CA ARG A 556 -18.72 -17.94 6.96
C ARG A 556 -18.76 -16.62 7.75
N LEU A 557 -19.94 -16.05 7.96
CA LEU A 557 -20.10 -14.78 8.68
C LEU A 557 -19.83 -14.86 10.20
N SER A 558 -19.60 -16.06 10.72
CA SER A 558 -19.22 -16.29 12.13
C SER A 558 -17.70 -16.51 12.32
N ARG A 559 -16.93 -16.60 11.22
CA ARG A 559 -15.47 -16.76 11.26
C ARG A 559 -14.81 -15.42 11.49
N ARG A 560 -14.79 -14.94 12.74
CA ARG A 560 -14.29 -13.62 13.12
C ARG A 560 -13.16 -13.77 14.15
N PHE A 561 -12.00 -14.20 13.66
CA PHE A 561 -10.80 -14.43 14.46
C PHE A 561 -9.67 -13.50 14.02
N PRO A 562 -9.83 -12.16 14.20
CA PRO A 562 -8.82 -11.21 13.77
C PRO A 562 -7.51 -11.45 14.50
N GLN A 563 -6.41 -11.18 13.81
CA GLN A 563 -5.05 -11.35 14.31
C GLN A 563 -4.22 -10.12 13.95
N TYR A 564 -3.12 -9.95 14.67
CA TYR A 564 -2.00 -9.08 14.29
C TYR A 564 -0.69 -9.75 14.67
N CYS A 565 0.39 -9.38 13.99
CA CYS A 565 1.72 -9.88 14.28
C CYS A 565 2.67 -8.73 14.64
N ILE A 566 3.35 -8.89 15.78
CA ILE A 566 4.46 -8.03 16.17
C ILE A 566 5.76 -8.74 15.81
N VAL A 567 6.58 -8.09 15.01
CA VAL A 567 7.91 -8.57 14.65
C VAL A 567 8.94 -7.76 15.39
N SER A 568 9.80 -8.45 16.15
CA SER A 568 10.90 -7.84 16.87
C SER A 568 12.23 -8.26 16.26
N VAL A 569 13.02 -7.29 15.82
CA VAL A 569 14.38 -7.51 15.33
C VAL A 569 15.34 -7.20 16.47
N ASN A 570 16.06 -8.23 16.92
CA ASN A 570 16.88 -8.20 18.12
C ASN A 570 18.35 -8.31 17.75
N ASN A 571 19.00 -7.17 17.64
CA ASN A 571 20.40 -7.04 17.23
C ASN A 571 21.35 -6.85 18.38
N VAL A 572 20.86 -6.26 19.47
CA VAL A 572 21.69 -5.86 20.62
C VAL A 572 20.97 -6.14 21.93
N PHE A 573 21.75 -6.32 22.98
CA PHE A 573 21.24 -6.25 24.36
C PHE A 573 21.86 -5.04 25.08
N ASN A 574 21.09 -4.44 25.97
CA ASN A 574 21.54 -3.31 26.75
C ASN A 574 22.02 -3.78 28.13
N GLN A 575 23.30 -3.54 28.43
CA GLN A 575 23.92 -3.86 29.72
C GLN A 575 24.48 -2.59 30.37
N PRO A 576 23.69 -1.55 30.62
CA PRO A 576 24.22 -0.23 31.03
C PRO A 576 24.87 -0.25 32.42
N ARG A 577 24.44 -1.14 33.31
CA ARG A 577 24.89 -1.14 34.71
C ARG A 577 26.14 -1.97 34.97
N ASN A 578 26.37 -3.02 34.20
CA ASN A 578 27.44 -3.98 34.47
C ASN A 578 28.77 -3.65 33.83
N LEU A 579 28.79 -2.72 32.87
CA LEU A 579 29.97 -2.38 32.08
C LEU A 579 30.51 -0.96 32.34
N GLY A 580 29.96 -0.26 33.34
CA GLY A 580 30.49 1.04 33.81
C GLY A 580 30.35 2.19 32.81
N ALA A 581 29.50 2.08 31.81
CA ALA A 581 29.19 3.17 30.86
C ALA A 581 27.69 3.29 30.69
N GLU A 582 27.21 4.53 30.63
CA GLU A 582 25.84 4.83 30.26
C GLU A 582 25.60 4.38 28.82
N ASN A 583 24.51 3.69 28.54
CA ASN A 583 24.03 3.30 27.22
C ASN A 583 25.00 2.45 26.38
N ARG A 584 25.48 1.34 26.90
CA ARG A 584 26.22 0.38 26.08
C ARG A 584 25.27 -0.58 25.38
N TRP A 585 25.25 -0.49 24.07
CA TRP A 585 24.62 -1.45 23.20
C TRP A 585 25.64 -2.53 22.82
N VAL A 586 25.40 -3.78 23.21
CA VAL A 586 26.28 -4.91 22.90
C VAL A 586 25.61 -5.73 21.81
N ALA A 587 26.24 -5.85 20.66
CA ALA A 587 25.71 -6.65 19.57
C ALA A 587 25.62 -8.13 19.93
N TRP A 588 24.52 -8.79 19.59
CA TRP A 588 24.42 -10.23 19.62
C TRP A 588 25.39 -10.83 18.61
N GLU A 589 26.07 -11.92 18.95
CA GLU A 589 26.89 -12.69 18.03
C GLU A 589 26.02 -13.24 16.88
N ARG A 590 24.79 -13.65 17.19
CA ARG A 590 23.77 -14.05 16.24
C ARG A 590 22.48 -13.29 16.52
N PRO A 591 22.24 -12.17 15.81
CA PRO A 591 20.96 -11.48 15.87
C PRO A 591 19.79 -12.40 15.52
N TYR A 592 18.59 -12.06 15.96
CA TYR A 592 17.40 -12.86 15.70
C TYR A 592 16.16 -12.01 15.47
N VAL A 593 15.23 -12.58 14.70
CA VAL A 593 13.89 -12.02 14.46
C VAL A 593 12.89 -12.90 15.19
N MET A 594 11.93 -12.26 15.87
CA MET A 594 10.86 -12.92 16.59
C MET A 594 9.53 -12.46 16.02
N PHE A 595 8.72 -13.40 15.52
CA PHE A 595 7.35 -13.19 15.07
C PHE A 595 6.38 -13.61 16.17
N GLN A 596 5.53 -12.70 16.60
CA GLN A 596 4.59 -12.89 17.72
C GLN A 596 3.17 -12.63 17.25
N PHE A 597 2.36 -13.66 17.12
CA PHE A 597 0.98 -13.58 16.68
C PHE A 597 0.02 -13.46 17.86
N TYR A 598 -0.84 -12.47 17.80
CA TYR A 598 -1.80 -12.15 18.85
C TYR A 598 -3.22 -12.18 18.34
N ASN A 599 -4.15 -12.60 19.22
CA ASN A 599 -5.57 -12.45 18.98
C ASN A 599 -5.96 -10.96 18.94
N GLY A 600 -6.57 -10.52 17.85
CA GLY A 600 -6.91 -9.11 17.64
C GLY A 600 -8.02 -8.58 18.55
N LEU A 601 -8.83 -9.44 19.19
CA LEU A 601 -9.90 -9.02 20.10
C LEU A 601 -9.45 -9.05 21.58
N THR A 602 -8.62 -10.03 21.96
CA THR A 602 -8.22 -10.21 23.37
C THR A 602 -6.79 -9.75 23.65
N GLY A 603 -5.95 -9.64 22.63
CA GLY A 603 -4.52 -9.37 22.76
C GLY A 603 -3.74 -10.53 23.41
N GLU A 604 -4.29 -11.74 23.40
CA GLU A 604 -3.60 -12.95 23.88
C GLU A 604 -2.60 -13.43 22.83
N LEU A 605 -1.43 -13.86 23.30
CA LEU A 605 -0.39 -14.42 22.45
C LEU A 605 -0.78 -15.83 22.01
N ASN A 606 -0.87 -16.04 20.70
CA ASN A 606 -1.23 -17.34 20.12
C ASN A 606 -0.02 -18.17 19.71
N TYR A 607 1.01 -17.53 19.16
CA TYR A 607 2.19 -18.22 18.64
C TYR A 607 3.42 -17.30 18.62
N VAL A 608 4.59 -17.93 18.76
CA VAL A 608 5.89 -17.26 18.64
C VAL A 608 6.81 -18.13 17.79
N GLU A 609 7.46 -17.52 16.80
CA GLU A 609 8.57 -18.12 16.06
C GLU A 609 9.81 -17.24 16.21
N THR A 610 10.97 -17.86 16.49
CA THR A 610 12.25 -17.15 16.64
C THR A 610 13.26 -17.71 15.66
N ILE A 611 13.81 -16.85 14.81
CA ILE A 611 14.74 -17.24 13.76
C ILE A 611 16.01 -16.42 13.89
N HIS A 612 17.13 -17.13 14.09
CA HIS A 612 18.45 -16.52 14.20
C HIS A 612 19.05 -16.25 12.83
N ALA A 613 19.93 -15.24 12.75
CA ALA A 613 20.73 -14.99 11.56
C ALA A 613 21.45 -16.29 11.12
N ALA A 614 21.58 -16.46 9.82
CA ALA A 614 22.27 -17.61 9.25
C ALA A 614 23.72 -17.68 9.79
N GLU A 615 24.24 -18.88 10.05
CA GLU A 615 25.63 -19.04 10.42
C GLU A 615 26.50 -18.55 9.25
N GLN A 616 27.36 -17.56 9.53
CA GLN A 616 28.38 -17.21 8.56
C GLN A 616 29.32 -18.41 8.46
N VAL A 617 29.28 -19.14 7.36
CA VAL A 617 30.31 -20.12 7.06
C VAL A 617 31.60 -19.32 6.91
N MET A 618 32.46 -19.34 7.93
CA MET A 618 33.79 -18.78 7.82
C MET A 618 34.47 -19.49 6.66
N LYS A 619 34.56 -18.82 5.50
CA LYS A 619 35.37 -19.32 4.39
C LYS A 619 36.79 -19.44 4.91
N GLY A 620 37.23 -20.71 5.06
CA GLY A 620 38.41 -21.24 5.69
C GLY A 620 39.57 -20.26 5.90
N LEU A 621 39.94 -20.13 7.15
CA LEU A 621 41.35 -19.93 7.45
C LEU A 621 42.09 -21.18 6.93
N PRO A 622 43.20 -21.03 6.17
CA PRO A 622 44.02 -22.18 5.84
C PRO A 622 44.46 -22.81 7.16
N VAL A 623 44.15 -24.09 7.33
CA VAL A 623 44.71 -24.90 8.41
C VAL A 623 46.21 -25.01 8.09
N GLU A 624 47.07 -24.34 8.87
CA GLU A 624 48.50 -24.53 8.86
C GLU A 624 48.86 -25.97 9.32
#